data_e83ae014f1a629748e4377b6ca1392e4
#
_entry.id   e83ae014f1a629748e4377b6ca1392e4
#
_cell.length_a   1.000
_cell.length_b   1.000
_cell.length_c   1.000
_cell.angle_alpha   90.00
_cell.angle_beta   90.00
_cell.angle_gamma   90.00
#
_symmetry.space_group_name_H-M   'P 1'
#
loop_
_entity.id
_entity.type
_entity.pdbx_description
1 polymer ?
#
loop_
_entity_poly.entity_id
_entity_poly.type
_entity_poly.pdbx_seq_one_letter_code
_entity_poly.pdbx_strand_id
1 'polypeptide(L)'
;MKYDNLNELNELRKKGAITEEEYQKEKEKILNNSKSSYNNNYLFGLGENTYCMLIHLTQLFGFFIPYAGMAVPLVLWLINKDKNKAVDIHGKIVINWIISFIIYSIISGILCLLIIGIPLLVALFICNIIFIIVGSIKAYNGESWKYPLSIIIIK
;
A
#
# COMPACT_ATOMS: atom_id res chain seq x y z
N MET A 1 -3.09 -9.22 16.05
CA MET A 1 -2.94 -10.47 15.27
C MET A 1 -1.71 -11.31 15.66
N LYS A 2 -0.46 -10.82 15.65
CA LYS A 2 0.71 -11.67 15.99
C LYS A 2 0.73 -12.16 17.45
N TYR A 3 0.26 -11.35 18.37
CA TYR A 3 0.22 -11.68 19.81
C TYR A 3 -1.02 -12.50 20.17
N ASP A 4 -2.11 -12.38 19.40
CA ASP A 4 -3.32 -13.19 19.59
C ASP A 4 -3.04 -14.66 19.31
N ASN A 5 -2.33 -14.97 18.22
CA ASN A 5 -1.96 -16.35 17.87
C ASN A 5 -1.03 -17.01 18.90
N LEU A 6 -0.09 -16.25 19.49
CA LEU A 6 0.81 -16.77 20.52
C LEU A 6 0.09 -16.94 21.87
N ASN A 7 -0.84 -16.06 22.20
CA ASN A 7 -1.66 -16.18 23.40
C ASN A 7 -2.61 -17.37 23.31
N GLU A 8 -3.26 -17.53 22.17
CA GLU A 8 -4.14 -18.66 21.89
C GLU A 8 -3.39 -20.00 21.96
N LEU A 9 -2.20 -20.06 21.37
CA LEU A 9 -1.33 -21.23 21.45
C LEU A 9 -0.91 -21.55 22.90
N ASN A 10 -0.66 -20.53 23.70
CA ASN A 10 -0.29 -20.67 25.12
C ASN A 10 -1.48 -21.13 25.97
N GLU A 11 -2.70 -20.72 25.63
CA GLU A 11 -3.92 -21.19 26.26
C GLU A 11 -4.20 -22.67 25.95
N LEU A 12 -3.97 -23.10 24.71
CA LEU A 12 -4.11 -24.52 24.31
C LEU A 12 -3.11 -25.41 25.08
N ARG A 13 -1.87 -24.94 25.27
CA ARG A 13 -0.87 -25.62 26.11
C ARG A 13 -1.34 -25.73 27.55
N LYS A 14 -1.79 -24.64 28.16
CA LYS A 14 -2.29 -24.61 29.55
C LYS A 14 -3.48 -25.54 29.76
N LYS A 15 -4.34 -25.68 28.77
CA LYS A 15 -5.51 -26.59 28.79
C LYS A 15 -5.13 -28.05 28.55
N GLY A 16 -3.88 -28.36 28.28
CA GLY A 16 -3.41 -29.73 27.94
C GLY A 16 -3.91 -30.21 26.58
N ALA A 17 -4.41 -29.33 25.72
CA ALA A 17 -4.92 -29.66 24.40
C ALA A 17 -3.82 -29.95 23.38
N ILE A 18 -2.59 -29.49 23.64
CA ILE A 18 -1.41 -29.73 22.83
C ILE A 18 -0.24 -30.12 23.72
N THR A 19 0.66 -30.96 23.20
CA THR A 19 1.90 -31.35 23.88
C THR A 19 2.91 -30.21 23.88
N GLU A 20 3.93 -30.30 24.75
CA GLU A 20 5.02 -29.32 24.78
C GLU A 20 5.79 -29.31 23.44
N GLU A 21 5.98 -30.45 22.81
CA GLU A 21 6.64 -30.57 21.50
C GLU A 21 5.84 -29.89 20.38
N GLU A 22 4.51 -30.10 20.36
CA GLU A 22 3.61 -29.41 19.42
C GLU A 22 3.57 -27.92 19.65
N TYR A 23 3.56 -27.49 20.91
CA TYR A 23 3.65 -26.07 21.27
C TYR A 23 4.94 -25.42 20.74
N GLN A 24 6.10 -26.04 20.97
CA GLN A 24 7.37 -25.49 20.49
C GLN A 24 7.44 -25.46 18.96
N LYS A 25 6.95 -26.48 18.30
CA LYS A 25 6.91 -26.56 16.82
C LYS A 25 6.01 -25.48 16.21
N GLU A 26 4.82 -25.26 16.75
CA GLU A 26 3.92 -24.19 16.26
C GLU A 26 4.43 -22.80 16.61
N LYS A 27 5.00 -22.62 17.80
CA LYS A 27 5.67 -21.39 18.20
C LYS A 27 6.82 -21.02 17.26
N GLU A 28 7.66 -22.00 16.91
CA GLU A 28 8.74 -21.78 15.92
C GLU A 28 8.19 -21.43 14.54
N LYS A 29 7.12 -22.06 14.08
CA LYS A 29 6.46 -21.71 12.82
C LYS A 29 5.93 -20.27 12.84
N ILE A 30 5.25 -19.86 13.91
CA ILE A 30 4.75 -18.49 14.08
C ILE A 30 5.90 -17.48 14.10
N LEU A 31 6.98 -17.80 14.80
CA LEU A 31 8.17 -16.94 14.89
C LEU A 31 8.94 -16.91 13.56
N ASN A 32 9.08 -18.04 12.87
CA ASN A 32 9.79 -18.13 11.60
C ASN A 32 8.97 -17.52 10.44
N ASN A 33 7.66 -17.68 10.42
CA ASN A 33 6.79 -16.95 9.50
C ASN A 33 6.87 -15.43 9.72
N SER A 34 7.06 -15.00 10.98
CA SER A 34 7.30 -13.59 11.31
C SER A 34 8.68 -13.12 10.86
N LYS A 35 9.72 -13.98 10.92
CA LYS A 35 11.09 -13.70 10.44
C LYS A 35 11.17 -13.78 8.92
N SER A 36 10.43 -14.71 8.27
CA SER A 36 10.36 -14.82 6.81
C SER A 36 9.69 -13.61 6.18
N SER A 37 8.69 -13.04 6.84
CA SER A 37 8.11 -11.75 6.43
C SER A 37 9.07 -10.56 6.60
N TYR A 38 10.09 -10.69 7.47
CA TYR A 38 11.09 -9.65 7.70
C TYR A 38 12.33 -9.75 6.78
N ASN A 39 12.51 -10.90 6.11
CA ASN A 39 13.72 -11.20 5.33
C ASN A 39 13.53 -11.02 3.81
N ASN A 40 12.52 -10.28 3.41
CA ASN A 40 12.35 -9.88 2.02
C ASN A 40 13.35 -8.76 1.71
N ASN A 41 14.34 -9.06 0.85
CA ASN A 41 15.29 -8.11 0.27
C ASN A 41 14.54 -7.09 -0.60
N TYR A 42 13.80 -6.17 0.03
CA TYR A 42 13.25 -5.01 -0.65
C TYR A 42 14.36 -4.00 -0.94
N LEU A 43 14.10 -3.15 -1.91
CA LEU A 43 14.95 -2.00 -2.16
C LEU A 43 15.15 -1.24 -0.82
N PHE A 44 16.38 -0.91 -0.44
CA PHE A 44 16.74 -0.22 0.81
C PHE A 44 16.57 -1.01 2.12
N GLY A 45 16.36 -2.34 2.09
CA GLY A 45 16.22 -3.13 3.32
C GLY A 45 14.98 -2.82 4.17
N LEU A 46 13.97 -2.17 3.58
CA LEU A 46 12.74 -1.77 4.27
C LEU A 46 11.78 -2.94 4.43
N GLY A 47 11.01 -2.95 5.51
CA GLY A 47 9.92 -3.91 5.71
C GLY A 47 8.79 -3.71 4.69
N GLU A 48 8.01 -4.78 4.44
CA GLU A 48 6.91 -4.81 3.46
C GLU A 48 5.96 -3.61 3.57
N ASN A 49 5.42 -3.38 4.77
CA ASN A 49 4.45 -2.30 5.00
C ASN A 49 5.07 -0.92 4.74
N THR A 50 6.32 -0.72 5.17
CA THR A 50 7.04 0.54 4.94
C THR A 50 7.31 0.75 3.45
N TYR A 51 7.63 -0.31 2.72
CA TYR A 51 7.82 -0.23 1.27
C TYR A 51 6.51 0.12 0.57
N CYS A 52 5.40 -0.55 0.93
CA CYS A 52 4.07 -0.22 0.40
C CYS A 52 3.65 1.21 0.72
N MET A 53 3.91 1.70 1.93
CA MET A 53 3.69 3.10 2.30
C MET A 53 4.47 4.05 1.40
N LEU A 54 5.74 3.76 1.10
CA LEU A 54 6.57 4.59 0.23
C LEU A 54 6.04 4.67 -1.20
N ILE A 55 5.48 3.59 -1.75
CA ILE A 55 4.84 3.63 -3.07
C ILE A 55 3.74 4.70 -3.10
N HIS A 56 2.96 4.84 -2.03
CA HIS A 56 1.94 5.89 -1.93
C HIS A 56 2.56 7.28 -1.72
N LEU A 57 3.49 7.43 -0.76
CA LEU A 57 4.09 8.73 -0.41
C LEU A 57 4.89 9.36 -1.56
N THR A 58 5.55 8.54 -2.36
CA THR A 58 6.38 9.05 -3.46
C THR A 58 5.59 9.80 -4.54
N GLN A 59 4.26 9.65 -4.57
CA GLN A 59 3.41 10.50 -5.41
C GLN A 59 3.55 11.99 -5.07
N LEU A 60 3.86 12.34 -3.80
CA LEU A 60 4.06 13.73 -3.37
C LEU A 60 5.26 14.40 -4.05
N PHE A 61 6.22 13.64 -4.57
CA PHE A 61 7.32 14.21 -5.34
C PHE A 61 6.85 14.99 -6.59
N GLY A 62 5.65 14.68 -7.09
CA GLY A 62 5.04 15.43 -8.19
C GLY A 62 4.79 16.91 -7.90
N PHE A 63 4.76 17.32 -6.62
CA PHE A 63 4.63 18.73 -6.23
C PHE A 63 5.95 19.51 -6.42
N PHE A 64 7.09 18.83 -6.36
CA PHE A 64 8.41 19.44 -6.46
C PHE A 64 8.98 19.27 -7.86
N ILE A 65 8.84 18.09 -8.43
CA ILE A 65 9.39 17.73 -9.74
C ILE A 65 8.26 17.14 -10.58
N PRO A 66 7.83 17.83 -11.66
CA PRO A 66 6.85 17.30 -12.60
C PRO A 66 7.25 15.88 -13.04
N TYR A 67 6.28 15.00 -13.18
CA TYR A 67 6.44 13.58 -13.55
C TYR A 67 7.08 12.67 -12.48
N ALA A 68 7.81 13.19 -11.48
CA ALA A 68 8.40 12.34 -10.44
C ALA A 68 7.34 11.62 -9.60
N GLY A 69 6.22 12.28 -9.30
CA GLY A 69 5.08 11.68 -8.59
C GLY A 69 4.41 10.52 -9.34
N MET A 70 4.68 10.38 -10.64
CA MET A 70 4.24 9.26 -11.45
C MET A 70 5.36 8.23 -11.64
N ALA A 71 6.56 8.69 -11.98
CA ALA A 71 7.68 7.83 -12.32
C ALA A 71 8.19 7.04 -11.11
N VAL A 72 8.35 7.70 -9.95
CA VAL A 72 8.93 7.05 -8.77
C VAL A 72 8.07 5.90 -8.25
N PRO A 73 6.75 6.06 -7.97
CA PRO A 73 5.93 4.94 -7.54
C PRO A 73 5.85 3.82 -8.58
N LEU A 74 5.84 4.15 -9.88
CA LEU A 74 5.86 3.16 -10.96
C LEU A 74 7.14 2.32 -10.92
N VAL A 75 8.31 2.94 -10.78
CA VAL A 75 9.60 2.25 -10.67
C VAL A 75 9.64 1.37 -9.42
N LEU A 76 9.23 1.88 -8.26
CA LEU A 76 9.18 1.11 -7.02
C LEU A 76 8.28 -0.13 -7.15
N TRP A 77 7.13 0.00 -7.80
CA TRP A 77 6.25 -1.12 -8.07
C TRP A 77 6.90 -2.14 -9.02
N LEU A 78 7.41 -1.70 -10.17
CA LEU A 78 7.96 -2.59 -11.21
C LEU A 78 9.14 -3.44 -10.71
N ILE A 79 9.99 -2.90 -9.83
CA ILE A 79 11.16 -3.61 -9.31
C ILE A 79 10.77 -4.81 -8.42
N ASN A 80 9.66 -4.72 -7.70
CA ASN A 80 9.31 -5.70 -6.67
C ASN A 80 7.92 -6.34 -6.81
N LYS A 81 7.11 -5.98 -7.80
CA LYS A 81 5.76 -6.54 -8.00
C LYS A 81 5.73 -8.06 -8.10
N ASP A 82 6.73 -8.65 -8.77
CA ASP A 82 6.81 -10.09 -8.99
C ASP A 82 7.36 -10.86 -7.77
N LYS A 83 7.97 -10.15 -6.83
CA LYS A 83 8.58 -10.71 -5.62
C LYS A 83 7.64 -10.67 -4.42
N ASN A 84 6.69 -9.75 -4.41
CA ASN A 84 5.82 -9.53 -3.26
C ASN A 84 4.41 -9.11 -3.68
N LYS A 85 3.43 -9.92 -3.24
CA LYS A 85 2.02 -9.72 -3.58
C LYS A 85 1.44 -8.41 -3.01
N ALA A 86 1.86 -7.99 -1.82
CA ALA A 86 1.39 -6.73 -1.23
C ALA A 86 1.89 -5.54 -2.05
N VAL A 87 3.16 -5.56 -2.47
CA VAL A 87 3.75 -4.55 -3.36
C VAL A 87 2.98 -4.47 -4.68
N ASP A 88 2.60 -5.61 -5.28
CA ASP A 88 1.81 -5.63 -6.51
C ASP A 88 0.41 -5.01 -6.30
N ILE A 89 -0.26 -5.35 -5.21
CA ILE A 89 -1.57 -4.78 -4.88
C ILE A 89 -1.50 -3.27 -4.69
N HIS A 90 -0.57 -2.79 -3.87
CA HIS A 90 -0.43 -1.35 -3.58
C HIS A 90 0.03 -0.57 -4.82
N GLY A 91 0.93 -1.12 -5.62
CA GLY A 91 1.35 -0.52 -6.87
C GLY A 91 0.19 -0.36 -7.87
N LYS A 92 -0.62 -1.39 -8.06
CA LYS A 92 -1.83 -1.32 -8.90
C LYS A 92 -2.82 -0.25 -8.41
N ILE A 93 -3.03 -0.14 -7.10
CA ILE A 93 -3.89 0.91 -6.52
C ILE A 93 -3.37 2.30 -6.91
N VAL A 94 -2.07 2.54 -6.71
CA VAL A 94 -1.44 3.83 -7.00
C VAL A 94 -1.47 4.15 -8.50
N ILE A 95 -1.10 3.19 -9.35
CA ILE A 95 -1.08 3.42 -10.81
C ILE A 95 -2.48 3.66 -11.36
N ASN A 96 -3.47 2.89 -10.91
CA ASN A 96 -4.87 3.12 -11.31
C ASN A 96 -5.33 4.53 -10.91
N TRP A 97 -4.95 5.00 -9.73
CA TRP A 97 -5.25 6.37 -9.30
C TRP A 97 -4.54 7.43 -10.15
N ILE A 98 -3.25 7.25 -10.43
CA ILE A 98 -2.49 8.18 -11.28
C ILE A 98 -3.15 8.34 -12.65
N ILE A 99 -3.55 7.24 -13.28
CA ILE A 99 -4.24 7.27 -14.57
C ILE A 99 -5.60 7.97 -14.43
N SER A 100 -6.37 7.65 -13.39
CA SER A 100 -7.65 8.30 -13.13
C SER A 100 -7.50 9.80 -12.92
N PHE A 101 -6.49 10.21 -12.15
CA PHE A 101 -6.16 11.61 -11.90
C PHE A 101 -5.85 12.36 -13.19
N ILE A 102 -5.09 11.76 -14.11
CA ILE A 102 -4.79 12.35 -15.42
C ILE A 102 -6.08 12.54 -16.23
N ILE A 103 -6.93 11.51 -16.30
CA ILE A 103 -8.19 11.56 -17.03
C ILE A 103 -9.08 12.69 -16.47
N TYR A 104 -9.26 12.72 -15.16
CA TYR A 104 -10.08 13.77 -14.51
C TYR A 104 -9.49 15.16 -14.68
N SER A 105 -8.15 15.28 -14.65
CA SER A 105 -7.47 16.56 -14.89
C SER A 105 -7.71 17.08 -16.31
N ILE A 106 -7.68 16.20 -17.31
CA ILE A 106 -7.96 16.56 -18.71
C ILE A 106 -9.41 17.01 -18.86
N ILE A 107 -10.36 16.24 -18.32
CA ILE A 107 -11.80 16.58 -18.38
C ILE A 107 -12.05 17.92 -17.67
N SER A 108 -11.53 18.09 -16.46
CA SER A 108 -11.67 19.35 -15.71
C SER A 108 -11.01 20.53 -16.43
N GLY A 109 -9.87 20.29 -17.09
CA GLY A 109 -9.18 21.29 -17.90
C GLY A 109 -10.06 21.78 -19.08
N ILE A 110 -10.73 20.87 -19.77
CA ILE A 110 -11.69 21.24 -20.82
C ILE A 110 -12.86 22.03 -20.24
N LEU A 111 -13.38 21.62 -19.07
CA LEU A 111 -14.47 22.30 -18.38
C LEU A 111 -14.08 23.68 -17.81
N CYS A 112 -12.79 24.02 -17.76
CA CYS A 112 -12.35 25.37 -17.40
C CYS A 112 -12.84 26.43 -18.41
N LEU A 113 -13.07 26.04 -19.67
CA LEU A 113 -13.70 26.94 -20.65
C LEU A 113 -15.12 27.39 -20.23
N LEU A 114 -15.77 26.59 -19.40
CA LEU A 114 -17.09 26.86 -18.83
C LEU A 114 -17.03 27.39 -17.38
N ILE A 115 -15.80 27.73 -16.89
CA ILE A 115 -15.53 28.18 -15.51
C ILE A 115 -15.75 27.07 -14.46
N ILE A 116 -16.59 26.07 -14.73
CA ILE A 116 -16.90 24.95 -13.82
C ILE A 116 -15.67 24.06 -13.55
N GLY A 117 -14.73 23.99 -14.47
CA GLY A 117 -13.51 23.20 -14.33
C GLY A 117 -12.58 23.65 -13.21
N ILE A 118 -12.57 24.95 -12.87
CA ILE A 118 -11.69 25.49 -11.83
C ILE A 118 -11.98 24.86 -10.46
N PRO A 119 -13.23 24.91 -9.93
CA PRO A 119 -13.54 24.25 -8.65
C PRO A 119 -13.34 22.74 -8.70
N LEU A 120 -13.54 22.08 -9.85
CA LEU A 120 -13.28 20.65 -10.00
C LEU A 120 -11.79 20.32 -9.89
N LEU A 121 -10.91 21.11 -10.50
CA LEU A 121 -9.44 20.94 -10.36
C LEU A 121 -8.98 21.13 -8.91
N VAL A 122 -9.52 22.13 -8.21
CA VAL A 122 -9.22 22.36 -6.80
C VAL A 122 -9.67 21.17 -5.95
N ALA A 123 -10.89 20.69 -6.17
CA ALA A 123 -11.41 19.52 -5.47
C ALA A 123 -10.57 18.26 -5.75
N LEU A 124 -10.19 18.02 -7.00
CA LEU A 124 -9.36 16.90 -7.41
C LEU A 124 -7.98 16.96 -6.75
N PHE A 125 -7.38 18.15 -6.66
CA PHE A 125 -6.08 18.35 -5.99
C PHE A 125 -6.17 18.05 -4.50
N ILE A 126 -7.21 18.50 -3.81
CA ILE A 126 -7.44 18.22 -2.39
C ILE A 126 -7.66 16.71 -2.19
N CYS A 127 -8.51 16.08 -2.99
CA CYS A 127 -8.74 14.64 -2.94
C CYS A 127 -7.44 13.85 -3.16
N ASN A 128 -6.59 14.28 -4.10
CA ASN A 128 -5.31 13.63 -4.36
C ASN A 128 -4.41 13.61 -3.12
N ILE A 129 -4.27 14.74 -2.42
CA ILE A 129 -3.47 14.81 -1.18
C ILE A 129 -4.04 13.87 -0.12
N ILE A 130 -5.36 13.93 0.11
CA ILE A 130 -6.05 13.10 1.10
C ILE A 130 -5.83 11.61 0.80
N PHE A 131 -6.01 11.21 -0.45
CA PHE A 131 -5.90 9.80 -0.85
C PHE A 131 -4.47 9.28 -0.70
N ILE A 132 -3.46 10.09 -1.03
CA ILE A 132 -2.05 9.74 -0.83
C ILE A 132 -1.79 9.50 0.67
N ILE A 133 -2.22 10.42 1.54
CA ILE A 133 -1.97 10.33 2.97
C ILE A 133 -2.70 9.12 3.57
N VAL A 134 -3.99 8.97 3.31
CA VAL A 134 -4.79 7.85 3.82
C VAL A 134 -4.27 6.51 3.30
N GLY A 135 -3.96 6.43 2.00
CA GLY A 135 -3.38 5.24 1.39
C GLY A 135 -2.04 4.84 2.01
N SER A 136 -1.19 5.83 2.30
CA SER A 136 0.11 5.61 2.97
C SER A 136 -0.05 5.06 4.38
N ILE A 137 -0.97 5.64 5.17
CA ILE A 137 -1.24 5.18 6.55
C ILE A 137 -1.80 3.76 6.53
N LYS A 138 -2.75 3.48 5.64
CA LYS A 138 -3.35 2.15 5.47
C LYS A 138 -2.29 1.12 5.05
N ALA A 139 -1.44 1.46 4.09
CA ALA A 139 -0.34 0.60 3.65
C ALA A 139 0.65 0.30 4.79
N TYR A 140 1.01 1.30 5.60
CA TYR A 140 1.87 1.11 6.77
C TYR A 140 1.27 0.14 7.79
N ASN A 141 -0.06 0.15 7.95
CA ASN A 141 -0.79 -0.77 8.82
C ASN A 141 -1.00 -2.16 8.20
N GLY A 142 -0.52 -2.41 6.99
CA GLY A 142 -0.69 -3.66 6.27
C GLY A 142 -2.07 -3.83 5.63
N GLU A 143 -2.83 -2.74 5.48
CA GLU A 143 -4.17 -2.74 4.90
C GLU A 143 -4.13 -2.22 3.46
N SER A 144 -4.71 -2.94 2.51
CA SER A 144 -4.91 -2.45 1.15
C SER A 144 -6.18 -1.60 1.08
N TRP A 145 -6.03 -0.32 0.76
CA TRP A 145 -7.14 0.61 0.62
C TRP A 145 -7.20 1.16 -0.80
N LYS A 146 -8.28 0.84 -1.51
CA LYS A 146 -8.51 1.37 -2.86
C LYS A 146 -8.92 2.84 -2.78
N TYR A 147 -8.31 3.67 -3.58
CA TYR A 147 -8.66 5.08 -3.63
C TYR A 147 -10.10 5.24 -4.16
N PRO A 148 -10.95 5.99 -3.44
CA PRO A 148 -12.26 6.37 -3.98
C PRO A 148 -12.10 7.05 -5.33
N LEU A 149 -13.05 6.86 -6.24
CA LEU A 149 -13.02 7.41 -7.60
C LEU A 149 -11.90 6.86 -8.52
N SER A 150 -11.10 5.90 -8.06
CA SER A 150 -10.10 5.27 -8.92
C SER A 150 -10.74 4.34 -9.95
N ILE A 151 -10.43 4.54 -11.22
CA ILE A 151 -10.82 3.66 -12.33
C ILE A 151 -9.87 2.46 -12.31
N ILE A 152 -10.42 1.25 -12.26
CA ILE A 152 -9.61 0.02 -12.26
C ILE A 152 -9.25 -0.31 -13.71
N ILE A 153 -8.03 -0.02 -14.09
CA ILE A 153 -7.47 -0.31 -15.42
C ILE A 153 -6.54 -1.52 -15.33
N ILE A 154 -5.68 -1.54 -14.31
CA ILE A 154 -4.75 -2.64 -14.05
C ILE A 154 -5.37 -3.54 -12.95
N LYS A 155 -5.58 -4.82 -13.29
CA LYS A 155 -6.16 -5.85 -12.39
C LYS A 155 -5.11 -6.70 -11.71
#